data_d8af8e34c87e08c6a181cf3b95e42c18
#
_entry.id   d8af8e34c87e08c6a181cf3b95e42c18
#
_cell.length_a   1.000
_cell.length_b   1.000
_cell.length_c   1.000
_cell.angle_alpha   90.00
_cell.angle_beta   90.00
_cell.angle_gamma   90.00
#
_symmetry.space_group_name_H-M   'P 1'
#
loop_
_entity.id
_entity.type
_entity.pdbx_description
1 polymer ?
#
loop_
_entity_poly.entity_id
_entity_poly.type
_entity_poly.pdbx_seq_one_letter_code
_entity_poly.pdbx_strand_id
1 'polypeptide(L)'
;MNTEAKIVAVVDYGMGNLRSVAQAVMAAAEGSGWTVRVTAQPDEVRAAHRIVLPGQGAMPDCMHELQASGLRESVLEAAASKPLFGVCVGMQMLLDHSAEGDTPGLGLIPGEV
;
A
#
# COMPACT_ATOMS: atom_id res chain seq x y z
N MET A 1 9.68 27.51 12.61
CA MET A 1 10.22 26.60 11.61
C MET A 1 9.40 25.32 11.61
N ASN A 2 8.96 24.93 10.46
CA ASN A 2 8.22 23.69 10.34
C ASN A 2 9.19 22.51 10.21
N THR A 3 9.11 21.58 11.16
CA THR A 3 9.93 20.37 11.15
C THR A 3 9.09 19.13 10.90
N GLU A 4 7.93 19.32 10.31
CA GLU A 4 7.04 18.21 10.02
C GLU A 4 7.71 17.18 9.15
N ALA A 5 7.72 15.92 9.62
CA ALA A 5 8.33 14.83 8.89
C ALA A 5 7.47 14.47 7.68
N LYS A 6 8.15 14.24 6.55
CA LYS A 6 7.51 13.71 5.34
C LYS A 6 7.67 12.20 5.38
N ILE A 7 6.57 11.49 5.51
CA ILE A 7 6.58 10.05 5.74
C ILE A 7 5.93 9.31 4.58
N VAL A 8 6.65 8.31 4.06
CA VAL A 8 6.11 7.30 3.15
C VAL A 8 5.88 6.04 3.96
N ALA A 9 4.64 5.56 4.01
CA ALA A 9 4.32 4.30 4.66
C ALA A 9 4.30 3.18 3.64
N VAL A 10 5.08 2.14 3.86
CA VAL A 10 5.00 0.89 3.13
C VAL A 10 4.11 -0.04 3.95
N VAL A 11 2.97 -0.40 3.40
CA VAL A 11 1.96 -1.15 4.13
C VAL A 11 2.36 -2.61 4.29
N ASP A 12 2.53 -3.03 5.53
CA ASP A 12 2.84 -4.42 5.88
C ASP A 12 1.55 -5.12 6.32
N TYR A 13 0.95 -5.85 5.41
CA TYR A 13 -0.28 -6.61 5.69
C TYR A 13 -0.07 -8.12 5.56
N GLY A 14 1.18 -8.58 5.56
CA GLY A 14 1.52 -9.99 5.55
C GLY A 14 1.78 -10.58 4.18
N MET A 15 1.63 -9.80 3.12
CA MET A 15 1.84 -10.26 1.74
C MET A 15 2.82 -9.38 1.01
N GLY A 16 3.41 -9.96 -0.02
CA GLY A 16 4.31 -9.25 -0.90
C GLY A 16 5.77 -9.46 -0.55
N ASN A 17 6.61 -9.05 -1.47
CA ASN A 17 8.06 -9.05 -1.25
C ASN A 17 8.43 -7.77 -0.50
N LEU A 18 7.96 -7.70 0.74
CA LEU A 18 7.99 -6.50 1.55
C LEU A 18 9.40 -5.93 1.70
N ARG A 19 10.38 -6.80 1.93
CA ARG A 19 11.75 -6.36 2.13
C ARG A 19 12.32 -5.69 0.88
N SER A 20 12.11 -6.29 -0.29
CA SER A 20 12.60 -5.72 -1.55
C SER A 20 11.91 -4.41 -1.87
N VAL A 21 10.60 -4.32 -1.65
CA VAL A 21 9.86 -3.09 -1.86
C VAL A 21 10.36 -2.00 -0.91
N ALA A 22 10.51 -2.33 0.37
CA ALA A 22 10.99 -1.38 1.37
C ALA A 22 12.39 -0.87 1.02
N GLN A 23 13.29 -1.74 0.61
CA GLN A 23 14.64 -1.35 0.22
C GLN A 23 14.64 -0.44 -1.01
N ALA A 24 13.80 -0.73 -1.98
CA ALA A 24 13.69 0.12 -3.18
C ALA A 24 13.16 1.51 -2.83
N VAL A 25 12.15 1.58 -1.97
CA VAL A 25 11.60 2.87 -1.52
C VAL A 25 12.62 3.64 -0.71
N MET A 26 13.35 2.97 0.17
CA MET A 26 14.40 3.60 0.96
C MET A 26 15.52 4.15 0.07
N ALA A 27 15.93 3.40 -0.94
CA ALA A 27 16.94 3.84 -1.89
C ALA A 27 16.46 5.09 -2.66
N ALA A 28 15.21 5.09 -3.10
CA ALA A 28 14.64 6.23 -3.80
C ALA A 28 14.50 7.46 -2.89
N ALA A 29 14.29 7.25 -1.61
CA ALA A 29 14.11 8.33 -0.65
C ALA A 29 15.43 8.89 -0.13
N GLU A 30 16.55 8.22 -0.39
CA GLU A 30 17.84 8.62 0.13
C GLU A 30 18.19 10.06 -0.31
N GLY A 31 18.52 10.90 0.66
CA GLY A 31 18.84 12.29 0.40
C GLY A 31 17.66 13.19 0.08
N SER A 32 16.42 12.66 0.10
CA SER A 32 15.24 13.40 -0.29
C SER A 32 14.58 14.18 0.86
N GLY A 33 14.94 13.85 2.09
CA GLY A 33 14.25 14.37 3.28
C GLY A 33 12.99 13.58 3.65
N TRP A 34 12.63 12.56 2.89
CA TRP A 34 11.51 11.68 3.21
C TRP A 34 11.95 10.53 4.11
N THR A 35 11.10 10.20 5.07
CA THR A 35 11.29 9.03 5.94
C THR A 35 10.42 7.90 5.45
N VAL A 36 11.00 6.72 5.30
CA VAL A 36 10.27 5.51 4.91
C VAL A 36 9.95 4.71 6.16
N ARG A 37 8.69 4.36 6.33
CA ARG A 37 8.23 3.57 7.47
C ARG A 37 7.47 2.35 6.97
N VAL A 38 8.00 1.17 7.26
CA VAL A 38 7.28 -0.08 7.04
C VAL A 38 6.39 -0.29 8.26
N THR A 39 5.09 -0.41 8.05
CA THR A 39 4.17 -0.43 9.18
C THR A 39 2.97 -1.34 8.95
N ALA A 40 2.56 -2.01 10.03
CA ALA A 40 1.33 -2.79 10.11
C ALA A 40 0.27 -2.06 10.95
N GLN A 41 0.52 -0.81 11.33
CA GLN A 41 -0.38 -0.06 12.22
C GLN A 41 -1.30 0.85 11.40
N PRO A 42 -2.63 0.70 11.52
CA PRO A 42 -3.57 1.53 10.76
C PRO A 42 -3.36 3.03 10.97
N ASP A 43 -3.08 3.45 12.20
CA ASP A 43 -2.89 4.87 12.50
C ASP A 43 -1.66 5.44 11.82
N GLU A 44 -0.61 4.65 11.67
CA GLU A 44 0.58 5.09 10.95
C GLU A 44 0.34 5.22 9.46
N VAL A 45 -0.48 4.33 8.90
CA VAL A 45 -0.89 4.45 7.49
C VAL A 45 -1.70 5.72 7.28
N ARG A 46 -2.66 6.00 8.16
CA ARG A 46 -3.48 7.21 8.08
C ARG A 46 -2.66 8.48 8.22
N ALA A 47 -1.64 8.46 9.07
CA ALA A 47 -0.81 9.63 9.35
C ALA A 47 0.26 9.89 8.29
N ALA A 48 0.59 8.91 7.45
CA ALA A 48 1.61 9.07 6.43
C ALA A 48 1.17 10.05 5.34
N HIS A 49 2.15 10.61 4.63
CA HIS A 49 1.89 11.57 3.55
C HIS A 49 1.78 10.89 2.19
N ARG A 50 2.38 9.72 2.04
CA ARG A 50 2.33 8.90 0.83
C ARG A 50 2.29 7.43 1.25
N ILE A 51 1.63 6.62 0.42
CA ILE A 51 1.41 5.20 0.72
C ILE A 51 1.99 4.36 -0.41
N VAL A 52 2.71 3.30 -0.02
CA VAL A 52 3.13 2.24 -0.96
C VAL A 52 2.41 0.96 -0.56
N LEU A 53 1.66 0.41 -1.48
CA LEU A 53 0.93 -0.85 -1.29
C LEU A 53 1.61 -1.95 -2.08
N PRO A 54 2.37 -2.82 -1.42
CA PRO A 54 2.97 -3.97 -2.09
C PRO A 54 1.96 -5.10 -2.26
N GLY A 55 2.28 -6.04 -3.12
CA GLY A 55 1.50 -7.26 -3.28
C GLY A 55 2.28 -8.25 -4.11
N GLN A 56 2.16 -9.53 -3.81
CA GLN A 56 2.85 -10.60 -4.52
C GLN A 56 2.00 -11.85 -4.51
N GLY A 57 2.10 -12.64 -5.58
CA GLY A 57 1.35 -13.88 -5.70
C GLY A 57 -0.03 -13.64 -6.31
N ALA A 58 -1.04 -14.29 -5.75
CA ALA A 58 -2.39 -14.22 -6.28
C ALA A 58 -3.17 -13.06 -5.65
N MET A 59 -3.94 -12.36 -6.46
CA MET A 59 -4.75 -11.25 -5.99
C MET A 59 -5.76 -11.65 -4.89
N PRO A 60 -6.42 -12.83 -4.98
CA PRO A 60 -7.31 -13.24 -3.90
C PRO A 60 -6.62 -13.32 -2.54
N ASP A 61 -5.40 -13.83 -2.52
CA ASP A 61 -4.63 -13.95 -1.27
C ASP A 61 -4.27 -12.59 -0.72
N CYS A 62 -3.86 -11.67 -1.58
CA CYS A 62 -3.53 -10.31 -1.16
C CYS A 62 -4.76 -9.59 -0.60
N MET A 63 -5.90 -9.68 -1.26
CA MET A 63 -7.13 -9.05 -0.76
C MET A 63 -7.56 -9.66 0.57
N HIS A 64 -7.45 -10.99 0.70
CA HIS A 64 -7.76 -11.68 1.95
C HIS A 64 -6.87 -11.21 3.10
N GLU A 65 -5.57 -11.15 2.87
CA GLU A 65 -4.62 -10.72 3.91
C GLU A 65 -4.79 -9.26 4.26
N LEU A 66 -5.08 -8.40 3.29
CA LEU A 66 -5.34 -7.00 3.58
C LEU A 66 -6.57 -6.84 4.48
N GLN A 67 -7.63 -7.59 4.20
CA GLN A 67 -8.83 -7.59 5.03
C GLN A 67 -8.54 -8.15 6.42
N ALA A 68 -7.85 -9.28 6.49
CA ALA A 68 -7.55 -9.96 7.76
C ALA A 68 -6.64 -9.14 8.66
N SER A 69 -5.75 -8.34 8.08
CA SER A 69 -4.82 -7.50 8.86
C SER A 69 -5.48 -6.30 9.51
N GLY A 70 -6.69 -5.95 9.09
CA GLY A 70 -7.37 -4.76 9.57
C GLY A 70 -6.88 -3.46 8.92
N LEU A 71 -6.04 -3.55 7.88
CA LEU A 71 -5.44 -2.37 7.25
C LEU A 71 -6.25 -1.85 6.05
N ARG A 72 -7.26 -2.58 5.61
CA ARG A 72 -8.03 -2.20 4.43
C ARG A 72 -8.63 -0.80 4.55
N GLU A 73 -9.29 -0.51 5.68
CA GLU A 73 -9.92 0.78 5.88
C GLU A 73 -8.93 1.93 5.90
N SER A 74 -7.78 1.74 6.57
CA SER A 74 -6.76 2.78 6.62
C SER A 74 -6.15 3.05 5.25
N VAL A 75 -5.98 2.01 4.43
CA VAL A 75 -5.49 2.17 3.05
C VAL A 75 -6.52 2.94 2.22
N LEU A 76 -7.81 2.59 2.32
CA LEU A 76 -8.86 3.29 1.60
C LEU A 76 -8.96 4.76 2.01
N GLU A 77 -8.91 5.04 3.30
CA GLU A 77 -8.94 6.41 3.80
C GLU A 77 -7.73 7.22 3.32
N ALA A 78 -6.55 6.62 3.39
CA ALA A 78 -5.34 7.29 2.93
C ALA A 78 -5.38 7.55 1.42
N ALA A 79 -5.87 6.60 0.64
CA ALA A 79 -5.94 6.73 -0.81
C ALA A 79 -6.91 7.84 -1.26
N ALA A 80 -7.91 8.17 -0.43
CA ALA A 80 -8.87 9.22 -0.75
C ALA A 80 -8.24 10.61 -0.78
N SER A 81 -7.14 10.82 -0.07
CA SER A 81 -6.54 12.15 0.07
C SER A 81 -5.04 12.22 -0.17
N LYS A 82 -4.37 11.08 -0.38
CA LYS A 82 -2.92 11.01 -0.48
C LYS A 82 -2.49 10.20 -1.69
N PRO A 83 -1.28 10.49 -2.24
CA PRO A 83 -0.74 9.63 -3.29
C PRO A 83 -0.54 8.21 -2.79
N LEU A 84 -0.96 7.25 -3.60
CA LEU A 84 -0.78 5.83 -3.33
C LEU A 84 -0.13 5.16 -4.54
N PHE A 85 0.91 4.39 -4.29
CA PHE A 85 1.63 3.67 -5.32
C PHE A 85 1.52 2.17 -5.08
N GLY A 86 0.83 1.47 -5.99
CA GLY A 86 0.69 0.02 -5.93
C GLY A 86 1.84 -0.67 -6.68
N VAL A 87 2.47 -1.66 -6.06
CA VAL A 87 3.61 -2.38 -6.62
C VAL A 87 3.21 -3.82 -6.90
N CYS A 88 3.41 -4.28 -8.13
CA CYS A 88 3.05 -5.63 -8.59
C CYS A 88 1.56 -5.91 -8.36
N VAL A 89 1.21 -6.95 -7.62
CA VAL A 89 -0.19 -7.26 -7.32
C VAL A 89 -0.85 -6.12 -6.54
N GLY A 90 -0.08 -5.34 -5.77
CA GLY A 90 -0.59 -4.14 -5.13
C GLY A 90 -1.25 -3.17 -6.10
N MET A 91 -0.69 -3.02 -7.30
CA MET A 91 -1.30 -2.22 -8.36
C MET A 91 -2.64 -2.83 -8.82
N GLN A 92 -2.69 -4.14 -8.96
CA GLN A 92 -3.91 -4.83 -9.38
C GLN A 92 -5.04 -4.68 -8.36
N MET A 93 -4.68 -4.66 -7.08
CA MET A 93 -5.65 -4.51 -5.99
C MET A 93 -6.41 -3.18 -6.03
N LEU A 94 -5.89 -2.18 -6.74
CA LEU A 94 -6.53 -0.87 -6.84
C LEU A 94 -7.73 -0.88 -7.77
N LEU A 95 -7.85 -1.88 -8.63
CA LEU A 95 -8.92 -1.97 -9.62
C LEU A 95 -10.20 -2.53 -9.01
N ASP A 96 -11.26 -2.59 -9.82
CA ASP A 96 -12.56 -3.02 -9.33
C ASP A 96 -12.63 -4.52 -9.07
N HIS A 97 -12.00 -5.31 -9.95
CA HIS A 97 -12.19 -6.75 -9.96
C HIS A 97 -11.08 -7.46 -10.72
N SER A 98 -10.78 -8.68 -10.31
CA SER A 98 -9.87 -9.57 -11.02
C SER A 98 -10.60 -10.87 -11.37
N ALA A 99 -10.39 -11.35 -12.60
CA ALA A 99 -10.87 -12.67 -13.00
C ALA A 99 -10.18 -13.79 -12.21
N GLU A 100 -8.99 -13.54 -11.69
CA GLU A 100 -8.29 -14.49 -10.83
C GLU A 100 -9.07 -14.70 -9.55
N GLY A 101 -9.64 -15.89 -9.39
CA GLY A 101 -10.45 -16.22 -8.22
C GLY A 101 -11.72 -15.40 -8.08
N ASP A 102 -12.20 -14.74 -9.14
CA ASP A 102 -13.39 -13.90 -9.11
C ASP A 102 -13.34 -12.94 -7.92
N THR A 103 -12.30 -12.12 -7.85
CA THR A 103 -11.96 -11.35 -6.65
C THR A 103 -12.26 -9.88 -6.84
N PRO A 104 -13.08 -9.27 -5.95
CA PRO A 104 -13.23 -7.81 -5.95
C PRO A 104 -11.95 -7.14 -5.45
N GLY A 105 -11.57 -6.03 -6.09
CA GLY A 105 -10.46 -5.20 -5.66
C GLY A 105 -10.92 -4.08 -4.75
N LEU A 106 -10.07 -3.08 -4.57
CA LEU A 106 -10.37 -1.92 -3.73
C LEU A 106 -11.26 -0.89 -4.42
N GLY A 107 -11.41 -1.00 -5.75
CA GLY A 107 -12.29 -0.10 -6.48
C GLY A 107 -11.85 1.35 -6.55
N LEU A 108 -10.56 1.61 -6.39
CA LEU A 108 -10.02 2.96 -6.44
C LEU A 108 -9.81 3.45 -7.88
N ILE A 109 -9.56 2.52 -8.79
CA ILE A 109 -9.37 2.81 -10.21
C ILE A 109 -10.35 1.92 -10.98
N PRO A 110 -11.23 2.49 -11.83
CA PRO A 110 -12.17 1.66 -12.62
C PRO A 110 -11.44 0.70 -13.55
N GLY A 111 -11.94 -0.51 -13.63
CA GLY A 111 -11.43 -1.51 -14.56
C GLY A 111 -11.23 -2.87 -13.92
N GLU A 112 -10.74 -3.79 -14.74
CA GLU A 112 -10.51 -5.18 -14.35
C GLU A 112 -9.08 -5.61 -14.66
N VAL A 113 -8.64 -6.56 -13.90
CA VAL A 113 -7.36 -7.22 -14.14
C VAL A 113 -7.55 -8.43 -15.04
#